data_440280757fb229d3dee63a8c8bce9a9e
#
_entry.id   440280757fb229d3dee63a8c8bce9a9e
#
_cell.length_a   1.000
_cell.length_b   1.000
_cell.length_c   1.000
_cell.angle_alpha   90.00
_cell.angle_beta   90.00
_cell.angle_gamma   90.00
#
_symmetry.space_group_name_H-M   'P 1'
#
loop_
_entity.id
_entity.type
_entity.pdbx_description
1 polymer ?
#
loop_
_entity_poly.entity_id
_entity_poly.type
_entity_poly.pdbx_seq_one_letter_code
_entity_poly.pdbx_strand_id
1 'polypeptide(L)'
;PFGQGWGAGPAAPNLVSDWKSSEPNDKRRDASISDCAAWTEQGWAFGGGGEFIQETGYLSKKWLPVAAKNGDTYSVCFENLMYGTDGWAQGSENLQLNNIHDLVLIRFADVLLMQSELKENTDGINRVRERAGLSPISSYSLQALQNERRWEYPLE
;
A
#
# COMPACT_ATOMS: atom_id res chain seq x y z
N PRO A 1 3.79 14.82 2.16
CA PRO A 1 2.35 14.75 2.02
C PRO A 1 1.98 13.96 0.78
N PHE A 2 0.85 13.30 0.84
CA PHE A 2 0.30 12.53 -0.26
C PHE A 2 -0.60 13.43 -1.10
N GLY A 3 -0.83 13.04 -2.35
CA GLY A 3 -1.64 13.80 -3.28
C GLY A 3 -3.09 13.96 -2.80
N GLN A 4 -3.84 14.78 -3.51
CA GLN A 4 -5.26 14.96 -3.27
C GLN A 4 -6.03 13.69 -3.64
N GLY A 5 -7.00 13.32 -2.81
CA GLY A 5 -7.89 12.21 -3.06
C GLY A 5 -9.19 12.36 -2.29
N TRP A 6 -10.19 11.59 -2.67
CA TRP A 6 -11.51 11.58 -2.00
C TRP A 6 -11.51 10.86 -0.65
N GLY A 7 -10.35 10.30 -0.23
CA GLY A 7 -10.27 9.49 0.99
C GLY A 7 -11.03 8.17 0.90
N ALA A 8 -11.42 7.74 -0.27
CA ALA A 8 -12.11 6.48 -0.48
C ALA A 8 -11.13 5.30 -0.40
N GLY A 9 -11.59 4.18 0.15
CA GLY A 9 -10.80 2.95 0.24
C GLY A 9 -9.67 2.97 1.28
N PRO A 10 -9.87 3.48 2.51
CA PRO A 10 -8.87 3.40 3.55
C PRO A 10 -8.64 1.94 3.96
N ALA A 11 -7.48 1.64 4.54
CA ALA A 11 -7.21 0.30 5.04
C ALA A 11 -8.07 0.00 6.28
N ALA A 12 -8.65 -1.19 6.32
CA ALA A 12 -9.44 -1.61 7.48
C ALA A 12 -8.55 -1.82 8.72
N PRO A 13 -8.95 -1.35 9.91
CA PRO A 13 -8.14 -1.47 11.12
C PRO A 13 -7.79 -2.91 11.49
N ASN A 14 -8.72 -3.86 11.27
CA ASN A 14 -8.49 -5.27 11.51
C ASN A 14 -7.44 -5.88 10.56
N LEU A 15 -7.33 -5.40 9.33
CA LEU A 15 -6.24 -5.81 8.45
C LEU A 15 -4.88 -5.46 9.07
N VAL A 16 -4.76 -4.24 9.59
CA VAL A 16 -3.50 -3.76 10.18
C VAL A 16 -3.17 -4.48 11.48
N SER A 17 -4.17 -4.67 12.35
CA SER A 17 -3.98 -5.36 13.64
C SER A 17 -3.62 -6.83 13.44
N ASP A 18 -4.30 -7.53 12.54
CA ASP A 18 -4.04 -8.93 12.23
C ASP A 18 -2.64 -9.10 11.62
N TRP A 19 -2.26 -8.20 10.70
CA TRP A 19 -0.95 -8.22 10.08
C TRP A 19 0.17 -7.98 11.10
N LYS A 20 0.00 -6.97 11.97
CA LYS A 20 0.94 -6.70 13.06
C LYS A 20 1.11 -7.90 13.98
N SER A 21 0.03 -8.60 14.30
CA SER A 21 0.04 -9.74 15.20
C SER A 21 0.65 -10.98 14.56
N SER A 22 0.35 -11.23 13.29
CA SER A 22 0.79 -12.44 12.58
C SER A 22 2.22 -12.33 12.06
N GLU A 23 2.58 -11.17 11.51
CA GLU A 23 3.88 -10.94 10.86
C GLU A 23 4.43 -9.55 11.28
N PRO A 24 4.90 -9.39 12.52
CA PRO A 24 5.31 -8.09 13.05
C PRO A 24 6.47 -7.44 12.27
N ASN A 25 7.30 -8.25 11.62
CA ASN A 25 8.49 -7.81 10.89
C ASN A 25 8.25 -7.66 9.37
N ASP A 26 7.02 -7.81 8.90
CA ASP A 26 6.71 -7.72 7.48
C ASP A 26 6.84 -6.28 6.96
N LYS A 27 7.83 -6.07 6.12
CA LYS A 27 8.13 -4.75 5.54
C LYS A 27 7.04 -4.25 4.57
N ARG A 28 6.23 -5.14 4.03
CA ARG A 28 5.15 -4.80 3.09
C ARG A 28 4.07 -3.96 3.77
N ARG A 29 3.81 -4.19 5.06
CA ARG A 29 2.81 -3.42 5.81
C ARG A 29 3.14 -1.94 5.79
N ASP A 30 4.32 -1.57 6.23
CA ASP A 30 4.74 -0.18 6.34
C ASP A 30 4.98 0.47 4.96
N ALA A 31 5.28 -0.36 3.95
CA ALA A 31 5.38 0.09 2.56
C ALA A 31 4.00 0.34 1.91
N SER A 32 2.96 -0.35 2.37
CA SER A 32 1.63 -0.32 1.74
C SER A 32 0.61 0.55 2.48
N ILE A 33 0.77 0.70 3.80
CA ILE A 33 -0.19 1.37 4.67
C ILE A 33 0.50 2.48 5.45
N SER A 34 -0.15 3.63 5.51
CA SER A 34 0.23 4.77 6.35
C SER A 34 -0.65 4.80 7.59
N ASP A 35 0.00 4.90 8.74
CA ASP A 35 -0.67 5.17 10.02
C ASP A 35 -0.81 6.70 10.18
N CYS A 36 -2.04 7.20 10.19
CA CYS A 36 -2.31 8.63 10.29
C CYS A 36 -1.89 9.21 11.65
N ALA A 37 -1.87 8.40 12.71
CA ALA A 37 -1.42 8.86 14.02
C ALA A 37 0.05 9.29 14.00
N ALA A 38 0.90 8.53 13.30
CA ALA A 38 2.31 8.88 13.14
C ALA A 38 2.53 10.19 12.38
N TRP A 39 1.58 10.62 11.58
CA TRP A 39 1.62 11.88 10.83
C TRP A 39 1.20 13.06 11.69
N THR A 40 0.25 12.84 12.59
CA THR A 40 -0.18 13.84 13.57
C THR A 40 1.00 14.26 14.45
N GLU A 41 1.86 13.32 14.84
CA GLU A 41 3.10 13.59 15.57
C GLU A 41 4.07 14.49 14.78
N GLN A 42 3.97 14.47 13.44
CA GLN A 42 4.75 15.34 12.56
C GLN A 42 4.05 16.68 12.23
N GLY A 43 2.96 17.00 12.91
CA GLY A 43 2.22 18.25 12.73
C GLY A 43 1.16 18.22 11.62
N TRP A 44 0.82 17.03 11.08
CA TRP A 44 -0.28 16.90 10.11
C TRP A 44 -1.61 16.69 10.83
N ALA A 45 -2.63 17.41 10.43
CA ALA A 45 -3.99 17.18 10.89
C ALA A 45 -4.70 16.16 9.98
N PHE A 46 -5.29 15.14 10.60
CA PHE A 46 -6.20 14.22 9.95
C PHE A 46 -7.56 14.30 10.63
N GLY A 47 -8.60 14.27 9.84
CA GLY A 47 -9.96 14.33 10.34
C GLY A 47 -10.42 15.73 10.72
N GLY A 48 -11.59 15.79 11.26
CA GLY A 48 -12.15 17.03 11.84
C GLY A 48 -13.06 17.85 10.92
N GLY A 49 -13.23 17.43 9.67
CA GLY A 49 -14.10 18.10 8.72
C GLY A 49 -15.54 17.59 8.66
N GLY A 50 -15.86 16.51 9.34
CA GLY A 50 -17.20 15.87 9.25
C GLY A 50 -17.52 15.25 7.88
N GLU A 51 -16.61 15.35 6.94
CA GLU A 51 -16.78 14.88 5.56
C GLU A 51 -16.12 13.52 5.30
N PHE A 52 -15.28 13.05 6.21
CA PHE A 52 -14.51 11.82 6.05
C PHE A 52 -15.20 10.63 6.70
N ILE A 53 -16.32 10.24 6.14
CA ILE A 53 -17.18 9.13 6.64
C ILE A 53 -16.42 7.79 6.68
N GLN A 54 -15.29 7.68 5.98
CA GLN A 54 -14.52 6.45 5.83
C GLN A 54 -13.18 6.48 6.57
N GLU A 55 -12.94 7.42 7.46
CA GLU A 55 -11.69 7.47 8.20
C GLU A 55 -11.53 6.28 9.15
N THR A 56 -10.48 5.51 8.90
CA THR A 56 -10.09 4.37 9.72
C THR A 56 -8.80 4.63 10.50
N GLY A 57 -8.15 5.76 10.27
CA GLY A 57 -6.80 6.06 10.74
C GLY A 57 -5.67 5.43 9.90
N TYR A 58 -6.01 4.67 8.86
CA TYR A 58 -5.05 4.01 7.98
C TYR A 58 -5.32 4.30 6.53
N LEU A 59 -4.32 4.83 5.82
CA LEU A 59 -4.41 5.16 4.40
C LEU A 59 -3.55 4.22 3.56
N SER A 60 -3.99 3.95 2.33
CA SER A 60 -3.17 3.27 1.33
C SER A 60 -1.99 4.14 0.94
N LYS A 61 -0.80 3.54 0.85
CA LYS A 61 0.39 4.13 0.21
C LYS A 61 0.55 3.68 -1.24
N LYS A 62 -0.16 2.65 -1.64
CA LYS A 62 -0.14 2.18 -3.02
C LYS A 62 -0.92 3.14 -3.91
N TRP A 63 -0.42 3.34 -5.10
CA TRP A 63 -1.07 4.12 -6.16
C TRP A 63 -1.22 5.62 -5.83
N LEU A 64 -0.51 6.11 -4.82
CA LEU A 64 -0.52 7.52 -4.47
C LEU A 64 0.71 8.23 -5.03
N PRO A 65 0.55 9.43 -5.58
CA PRO A 65 1.68 10.30 -5.84
C PRO A 65 2.35 10.66 -4.51
N VAL A 66 3.65 10.50 -4.44
CA VAL A 66 4.44 10.79 -3.24
C VAL A 66 5.26 12.05 -3.49
N ALA A 67 5.00 13.08 -2.70
CA ALA A 67 5.82 14.27 -2.67
C ALA A 67 6.90 14.12 -1.59
N ALA A 68 8.16 14.27 -1.97
CA ALA A 68 9.27 14.31 -1.04
C ALA A 68 9.64 15.77 -0.73
N LYS A 69 9.84 16.09 0.53
CA LYS A 69 10.32 17.40 0.97
C LYS A 69 11.83 17.48 0.76
N ASN A 70 12.27 18.52 0.04
CA ASN A 70 13.68 18.85 -0.09
C ASN A 70 13.89 20.28 0.43
N GLY A 71 14.39 20.41 1.66
CA GLY A 71 14.42 21.69 2.34
C GLY A 71 13.01 22.22 2.59
N ASP A 72 12.73 23.46 2.18
CA ASP A 72 11.41 24.08 2.30
C ASP A 72 10.52 23.87 1.07
N THR A 73 11.04 23.22 0.05
CA THR A 73 10.32 22.91 -1.18
C THR A 73 9.92 21.44 -1.23
N TYR A 74 8.73 21.18 -1.78
CA TYR A 74 8.31 19.83 -2.11
C TYR A 74 8.79 19.49 -3.52
N SER A 75 9.67 18.51 -3.63
CA SER A 75 9.98 17.91 -4.92
C SER A 75 9.08 16.67 -5.10
N VAL A 76 8.45 16.62 -6.23
CA VAL A 76 7.48 15.61 -6.57
C VAL A 76 8.22 14.48 -7.28
N CYS A 77 8.43 13.37 -6.58
CA CYS A 77 9.20 12.25 -7.13
C CYS A 77 8.38 11.43 -8.13
N PHE A 78 7.11 11.24 -7.89
CA PHE A 78 6.24 10.39 -8.72
C PHE A 78 5.29 11.16 -9.63
N GLU A 79 4.94 12.34 -9.23
CA GLU A 79 3.93 13.15 -9.88
C GLU A 79 4.35 13.58 -11.28
N ASN A 80 5.62 13.92 -11.47
CA ASN A 80 6.16 14.23 -12.79
C ASN A 80 6.10 13.03 -13.76
N LEU A 81 6.15 11.81 -13.23
CA LEU A 81 5.98 10.59 -14.03
C LEU A 81 4.52 10.31 -14.34
N MET A 82 3.63 10.68 -13.43
CA MET A 82 2.19 10.39 -13.57
C MET A 82 1.42 11.47 -14.32
N TYR A 83 1.80 12.74 -14.14
CA TYR A 83 1.01 13.89 -14.61
C TYR A 83 1.81 14.86 -15.49
N GLY A 84 3.05 14.52 -15.82
CA GLY A 84 3.96 15.41 -16.52
C GLY A 84 4.64 16.42 -15.58
N THR A 85 5.52 17.24 -16.14
CA THR A 85 6.43 18.12 -15.37
C THR A 85 5.74 19.18 -14.54
N ASP A 86 4.49 19.49 -14.81
CA ASP A 86 3.76 20.61 -14.22
C ASP A 86 2.45 20.20 -13.54
N GLY A 87 2.16 18.89 -13.45
CA GLY A 87 0.86 18.37 -13.06
C GLY A 87 0.35 18.87 -11.71
N TRP A 88 1.24 19.03 -10.74
CA TRP A 88 0.85 19.55 -9.42
C TRP A 88 0.78 21.09 -9.37
N ALA A 89 1.65 21.76 -10.08
CA ALA A 89 1.79 23.21 -10.01
C ALA A 89 0.69 23.97 -10.75
N GLN A 90 0.07 23.34 -11.74
CA GLN A 90 -0.85 24.06 -12.64
C GLN A 90 -2.30 24.13 -12.17
N GLY A 91 -2.71 23.39 -11.15
CA GLY A 91 -4.04 23.48 -10.54
C GLY A 91 -5.24 23.23 -11.47
N SER A 92 -4.99 22.97 -12.74
CA SER A 92 -6.00 22.76 -13.77
C SER A 92 -6.23 21.29 -14.09
N GLU A 93 -5.30 20.44 -13.69
CA GLU A 93 -5.37 19.00 -13.94
C GLU A 93 -6.20 18.33 -12.86
N ASN A 94 -7.16 17.54 -13.27
CA ASN A 94 -7.93 16.75 -12.35
C ASN A 94 -7.14 15.51 -11.94
N LEU A 95 -6.22 15.68 -11.00
CA LEU A 95 -5.30 14.64 -10.51
C LEU A 95 -6.04 13.40 -9.98
N GLN A 96 -7.31 13.55 -9.65
CA GLN A 96 -8.14 12.45 -9.17
C GLN A 96 -8.61 11.53 -10.30
N LEU A 97 -8.65 12.03 -11.53
CA LEU A 97 -9.18 11.31 -12.68
C LEU A 97 -8.12 10.98 -13.74
N ASN A 98 -7.03 11.72 -13.78
CA ASN A 98 -5.98 11.59 -14.79
C ASN A 98 -4.81 10.73 -14.31
N ASN A 99 -5.11 9.57 -13.74
CA ASN A 99 -4.09 8.63 -13.33
C ASN A 99 -3.57 7.85 -14.53
N ILE A 100 -2.26 7.98 -14.81
CA ILE A 100 -1.58 7.29 -15.92
C ILE A 100 -1.01 5.91 -15.52
N HIS A 101 -1.26 5.46 -14.31
CA HIS A 101 -0.84 4.12 -13.90
C HIS A 101 -1.60 3.05 -14.67
N ASP A 102 -0.86 2.06 -15.11
CA ASP A 102 -1.44 0.83 -15.64
C ASP A 102 -2.22 0.11 -14.54
N LEU A 103 -3.40 -0.39 -14.90
CA LEU A 103 -4.12 -1.32 -14.04
C LEU A 103 -3.41 -2.67 -14.06
N VAL A 104 -2.72 -2.99 -12.99
CA VAL A 104 -2.02 -4.27 -12.84
C VAL A 104 -3.04 -5.34 -12.45
N LEU A 105 -3.35 -6.25 -13.37
CA LEU A 105 -4.30 -7.35 -13.14
C LEU A 105 -3.64 -8.57 -12.50
N ILE A 106 -2.39 -8.88 -12.87
CA ILE A 106 -1.63 -10.02 -12.36
C ILE A 106 -0.19 -9.59 -12.14
N ARG A 107 0.34 -9.88 -10.97
CA ARG A 107 1.76 -9.67 -10.64
C ARG A 107 2.50 -11.01 -10.55
N PHE A 108 3.82 -11.00 -10.67
CA PHE A 108 4.62 -12.22 -10.56
C PHE A 108 4.43 -12.95 -9.22
N ALA A 109 4.16 -12.22 -8.15
CA ALA A 109 3.80 -12.81 -6.86
C ALA A 109 2.53 -13.66 -6.94
N ASP A 110 1.52 -13.26 -7.75
CA ASP A 110 0.32 -14.07 -7.99
C ASP A 110 0.67 -15.41 -8.62
N VAL A 111 1.52 -15.37 -9.64
CA VAL A 111 1.96 -16.59 -10.35
C VAL A 111 2.66 -17.53 -9.37
N LEU A 112 3.50 -17.02 -8.48
CA LEU A 112 4.19 -17.80 -7.46
C LEU A 112 3.21 -18.42 -6.44
N LEU A 113 2.22 -17.66 -6.00
CA LEU A 113 1.23 -18.13 -5.05
C LEU A 113 0.28 -19.15 -5.71
N MET A 114 -0.12 -18.93 -6.98
CA MET A 114 -0.86 -19.92 -7.76
C MET A 114 -0.05 -21.22 -7.96
N GLN A 115 1.26 -21.11 -8.20
CA GLN A 115 2.14 -22.29 -8.30
C GLN A 115 2.14 -23.08 -6.99
N SER A 116 2.26 -22.40 -5.84
CA SER A 116 2.19 -23.07 -4.53
C SER A 116 0.85 -23.72 -4.27
N GLU A 117 -0.23 -23.10 -4.69
CA GLU A 117 -1.59 -23.64 -4.58
C GLU A 117 -1.77 -24.91 -5.38
N LEU A 118 -1.38 -24.89 -6.66
CA LEU A 118 -1.55 -26.03 -7.56
C LEU A 118 -0.62 -27.22 -7.21
N LYS A 119 0.55 -26.94 -6.64
CA LYS A 119 1.52 -27.96 -6.25
C LYS A 119 1.42 -28.39 -4.78
N GLU A 120 0.56 -27.72 -4.03
CA GLU A 120 0.43 -27.91 -2.58
C GLU A 120 1.79 -27.88 -1.85
N ASN A 121 2.65 -26.92 -2.24
CA ASN A 121 3.99 -26.76 -1.67
C ASN A 121 4.28 -25.33 -1.23
N THR A 122 5.39 -25.11 -0.54
CA THR A 122 5.78 -23.82 0.02
C THR A 122 6.67 -22.98 -0.89
N ASP A 123 7.06 -23.47 -2.07
CA ASP A 123 8.10 -22.83 -2.89
C ASP A 123 7.77 -21.39 -3.27
N GLY A 124 6.59 -21.18 -3.86
CA GLY A 124 6.14 -19.85 -4.26
C GLY A 124 5.87 -18.94 -3.07
N ILE A 125 5.22 -19.47 -2.02
CA ILE A 125 4.96 -18.75 -0.78
C ILE A 125 6.28 -18.25 -0.19
N ASN A 126 7.27 -19.12 -0.05
CA ASN A 126 8.55 -18.78 0.56
C ASN A 126 9.34 -17.75 -0.26
N ARG A 127 9.25 -17.76 -1.57
CA ARG A 127 9.84 -16.72 -2.41
C ARG A 127 9.19 -15.35 -2.19
N VAL A 128 7.87 -15.31 -2.01
CA VAL A 128 7.15 -14.06 -1.68
C VAL A 128 7.54 -13.57 -0.29
N ARG A 129 7.63 -14.48 0.70
CA ARG A 129 8.05 -14.19 2.07
C ARG A 129 9.48 -13.68 2.15
N GLU A 130 10.41 -14.30 1.45
CA GLU A 130 11.82 -13.89 1.37
C GLU A 130 11.95 -12.44 0.90
N ARG A 131 11.23 -12.07 -0.15
CA ARG A 131 11.19 -10.68 -0.64
C ARG A 131 10.66 -9.71 0.42
N ALA A 132 9.72 -10.14 1.23
CA ALA A 132 9.16 -9.35 2.35
C ALA A 132 10.09 -9.28 3.58
N GLY A 133 11.18 -10.04 3.58
CA GLY A 133 12.11 -10.14 4.70
C GLY A 133 11.63 -11.07 5.81
N LEU A 134 10.73 -12.01 5.48
CA LEU A 134 10.15 -12.97 6.42
C LEU A 134 10.84 -14.34 6.32
N SER A 135 10.83 -15.07 7.43
CA SER A 135 11.30 -16.44 7.46
C SER A 135 10.39 -17.38 6.63
N PRO A 136 10.96 -18.41 6.00
CA PRO A 136 10.17 -19.38 5.28
C PRO A 136 9.26 -20.19 6.22
N ILE A 137 8.13 -20.63 5.71
CA ILE A 137 7.27 -21.61 6.38
C ILE A 137 7.72 -23.01 6.00
N SER A 138 7.56 -23.96 6.91
CA SER A 138 8.02 -25.35 6.75
C SER A 138 7.01 -26.27 6.07
N SER A 139 5.72 -25.93 6.11
CA SER A 139 4.63 -26.74 5.57
C SER A 139 3.58 -25.91 4.86
N TYR A 140 3.06 -26.46 3.77
CA TYR A 140 1.93 -25.88 3.05
C TYR A 140 0.62 -26.09 3.80
N SER A 141 -0.22 -25.08 3.79
CA SER A 141 -1.64 -25.20 4.07
C SER A 141 -2.40 -24.13 3.28
N LEU A 142 -3.67 -24.39 3.00
CA LEU A 142 -4.51 -23.38 2.33
C LEU A 142 -4.60 -22.10 3.16
N GLN A 143 -4.63 -22.21 4.50
CA GLN A 143 -4.64 -21.05 5.38
C GLN A 143 -3.35 -20.22 5.27
N ALA A 144 -2.19 -20.89 5.17
CA ALA A 144 -0.91 -20.19 4.99
C ALA A 144 -0.89 -19.45 3.65
N LEU A 145 -1.38 -20.07 2.58
CA LEU A 145 -1.51 -19.41 1.27
C LEU A 145 -2.46 -18.21 1.32
N GLN A 146 -3.63 -18.36 1.95
CA GLN A 146 -4.61 -17.27 2.09
C GLN A 146 -4.03 -16.10 2.89
N ASN A 147 -3.33 -16.38 3.97
CA ASN A 147 -2.66 -15.36 4.76
C ASN A 147 -1.60 -14.63 3.92
N GLU A 148 -0.77 -15.37 3.19
CA GLU A 148 0.25 -14.75 2.33
C GLU A 148 -0.36 -13.89 1.24
N ARG A 149 -1.45 -14.33 0.60
CA ARG A 149 -2.22 -13.50 -0.35
C ARG A 149 -2.76 -12.24 0.32
N ARG A 150 -3.31 -12.35 1.53
CA ARG A 150 -3.85 -11.22 2.27
C ARG A 150 -2.80 -10.14 2.56
N TRP A 151 -1.55 -10.57 2.86
CA TRP A 151 -0.44 -9.63 3.12
C TRP A 151 0.23 -9.11 1.84
N GLU A 152 0.20 -9.86 0.78
CA GLU A 152 0.75 -9.44 -0.50
C GLU A 152 -0.15 -8.47 -1.25
N TYR A 153 -1.47 -8.61 -1.12
CA TYR A 153 -2.48 -7.84 -1.84
C TYR A 153 -3.44 -7.09 -0.89
N PRO A 154 -2.95 -6.33 0.08
CA PRO A 154 -3.80 -5.79 1.14
C PRO A 154 -4.81 -4.75 0.66
N LEU A 155 -4.59 -4.17 -0.53
CA LEU A 155 -5.35 -3.04 -1.06
C LEU A 155 -5.56 -3.15 -2.58
N GLU A 156 -5.60 -4.37 -3.08
CA GLU A 156 -5.83 -4.69 -4.49
C GLU A 156 -7.08 -5.53 -4.66
#